data_422d06098817f654a6f90f54f79ddea2
#
_entry.id   422d06098817f654a6f90f54f79ddea2
#
_cell.length_a   1.000
_cell.length_b   1.000
_cell.length_c   1.000
_cell.angle_alpha   90.00
_cell.angle_beta   90.00
_cell.angle_gamma   90.00
#
_symmetry.space_group_name_H-M   'P 1'
#
loop_
_entity.id
_entity.type
_entity.pdbx_description
1 polymer ?
#
loop_
_entity_poly.entity_id
_entity_poly.type
_entity_poly.pdbx_seq_one_letter_code
_entity_poly.pdbx_strand_id
1 'polypeptide(L)'
;MKSLLKYTFPLLLFLILIPPVSYADWINLSGAENSRNIAEIYIEKDHVRMQLEIFVEDISIFEELIPDDFFPEPIPNRPTLEKRQHIFAEKILQIVTDRGDKLPVSFDLVEPRLRIERPSPFVGSINPYTRQIIPGPPEDKRVLYAQLTYPFKVQPKSLNFILPADENGFPKASFGFLCYHEGVQVVDFRMLTKSTLHLDWDDPWYSEFDQKALRRKIGTGIRTFLYIEPYEVRNEILVRIKDMMAWIDFDLRGDEYIEEDEFNILREQVGQFFMERENVLIDGKRLKPILDRTAFVESSMLRSRFIETPERVLLNTAMLGIIITYLTDGMPQEVTARWDLFSDRVQKVTARMTDPAGPFPYDLDPDDNVLKWTNYLNNYTIPTVDNINVASQHRGLPVPLGSVACFFVLIPISIIIGRRLRKDQSVRFHCIIAGVLVVGVIALFPFVRVPIGSDARASQFHEEDGKTILHSLLKNVYRSFDFRDEEDVYDKLAISVSGDLLAKVYLDHRKSMSVQQAGGAQAKVTDVEVETVSITPSEQKEGSLDLHAVWTA
;
A
#
# COMPACT_ATOMS: atom_id res chain seq x y z
N MET A 1 25.89 32.65 21.34
CA MET A 1 25.09 32.58 20.08
C MET A 1 25.69 31.67 18.99
N LYS A 2 27.01 31.43 18.89
CA LYS A 2 27.62 30.53 17.89
C LYS A 2 27.57 29.02 18.27
N SER A 3 27.28 28.63 19.51
CA SER A 3 27.23 27.23 19.93
C SER A 3 25.83 26.60 19.77
N LEU A 4 24.75 27.38 19.79
CA LEU A 4 23.39 26.89 19.57
C LEU A 4 23.13 26.51 18.09
N LEU A 5 23.81 27.19 17.14
CA LEU A 5 23.64 26.94 15.72
C LEU A 5 24.25 25.62 15.23
N LYS A 6 25.20 25.05 15.99
CA LYS A 6 25.86 23.76 15.64
C LYS A 6 25.01 22.53 15.90
N TYR A 7 24.01 22.63 16.78
CA TYR A 7 23.14 21.51 17.13
C TYR A 7 21.73 21.62 16.53
N THR A 8 21.31 22.83 16.16
CA THR A 8 20.00 23.05 15.52
C THR A 8 20.00 22.70 14.02
N PHE A 9 21.14 22.84 13.34
CA PHE A 9 21.23 22.54 11.91
C PHE A 9 21.13 21.03 11.60
N PRO A 10 21.81 20.09 12.31
CA PRO A 10 21.61 18.66 12.09
C PRO A 10 20.22 18.17 12.53
N LEU A 11 19.62 18.79 13.56
CA LEU A 11 18.27 18.44 14.00
C LEU A 11 17.21 18.88 12.97
N LEU A 12 17.40 20.02 12.32
CA LEU A 12 16.53 20.50 11.24
C LEU A 12 16.68 19.64 9.97
N LEU A 13 17.90 19.18 9.68
CA LEU A 13 18.17 18.27 8.55
C LEU A 13 17.56 16.88 8.77
N PHE A 14 17.51 16.42 10.02
CA PHE A 14 16.89 15.12 10.38
C PHE A 14 15.35 15.16 10.27
N LEU A 15 14.73 16.34 10.51
CA LEU A 15 13.27 16.51 10.34
C LEU A 15 12.83 16.56 8.85
N ILE A 16 13.76 16.86 7.92
CA ILE A 16 13.48 16.90 6.47
C ILE A 16 13.62 15.51 5.83
N LEU A 17 14.26 14.56 6.52
CA LEU A 17 14.51 13.19 6.04
C LEU A 17 13.48 12.17 6.48
N ILE A 18 12.37 12.57 7.13
CA ILE A 18 11.23 11.67 7.33
C ILE A 18 10.50 11.61 5.99
N PRO A 19 10.56 10.49 5.24
CA PRO A 19 9.79 10.37 4.02
C PRO A 19 8.31 10.52 4.41
N PRO A 20 7.52 11.29 3.65
CA PRO A 20 6.08 11.31 3.86
C PRO A 20 5.60 9.87 3.65
N VAL A 21 4.99 9.27 4.66
CA VAL A 21 4.32 7.97 4.53
C VAL A 21 3.27 8.16 3.45
N SER A 22 3.56 7.65 2.26
CA SER A 22 2.65 7.68 1.13
C SER A 22 1.62 6.59 1.33
N TYR A 23 0.48 6.95 1.89
CA TYR A 23 -0.70 6.09 1.84
C TYR A 23 -1.26 6.15 0.42
N ALA A 24 -1.12 5.06 -0.32
CA ALA A 24 -1.62 4.96 -1.70
C ALA A 24 -3.15 4.85 -1.77
N ASP A 25 -3.82 4.57 -0.66
CA ASP A 25 -5.27 4.42 -0.60
C ASP A 25 -5.98 5.77 -0.51
N TRP A 26 -7.15 5.81 -1.15
CA TRP A 26 -7.95 7.02 -1.17
C TRP A 26 -8.49 7.34 0.23
N ILE A 27 -8.23 8.55 0.70
CA ILE A 27 -8.50 8.98 2.05
C ILE A 27 -9.57 10.07 2.03
N ASN A 28 -10.61 9.87 2.83
CA ASN A 28 -11.60 10.93 3.08
C ASN A 28 -11.06 11.93 4.10
N LEU A 29 -10.72 13.13 3.62
CA LEU A 29 -10.26 14.23 4.46
C LEU A 29 -11.40 15.16 4.92
N SER A 30 -12.67 14.83 4.62
CA SER A 30 -13.79 15.68 5.00
C SER A 30 -14.17 15.56 6.47
N GLY A 31 -13.84 14.44 7.12
CA GLY A 31 -14.30 14.10 8.47
C GLY A 31 -15.81 13.84 8.57
N ALA A 32 -16.50 13.68 7.44
CA ALA A 32 -17.94 13.51 7.41
C ALA A 32 -18.39 12.20 8.09
N GLU A 33 -17.53 11.17 8.09
CA GLU A 33 -17.74 9.90 8.82
C GLU A 33 -17.80 10.07 10.34
N ASN A 34 -17.28 11.20 10.85
CA ASN A 34 -17.32 11.59 12.25
C ASN A 34 -18.39 12.64 12.55
N SER A 35 -19.23 12.99 11.58
CA SER A 35 -20.33 13.94 11.79
C SER A 35 -21.24 13.51 12.95
N ARG A 36 -21.85 14.47 13.63
CA ARG A 36 -22.77 14.21 14.77
C ARG A 36 -23.91 13.30 14.34
N ASN A 37 -24.49 13.56 13.17
CA ASN A 37 -25.53 12.73 12.58
C ASN A 37 -25.01 12.07 11.31
N ILE A 38 -25.48 10.85 11.04
CA ILE A 38 -25.12 10.08 9.85
C ILE A 38 -26.40 9.67 9.12
N ALA A 39 -26.38 9.76 7.78
CA ALA A 39 -27.42 9.26 6.92
C ALA A 39 -26.84 8.27 5.90
N GLU A 40 -27.41 7.08 5.82
CA GLU A 40 -27.14 6.12 4.75
C GLU A 40 -28.38 6.03 3.88
N ILE A 41 -28.24 6.44 2.61
CA ILE A 41 -29.34 6.60 1.67
C ILE A 41 -29.22 5.52 0.61
N TYR A 42 -30.25 4.72 0.45
CA TYR A 42 -30.36 3.65 -0.53
C TYR A 42 -31.53 3.92 -1.47
N ILE A 43 -31.24 4.13 -2.75
CA ILE A 43 -32.23 4.34 -3.79
C ILE A 43 -32.46 3.01 -4.47
N GLU A 44 -33.63 2.45 -4.22
CA GLU A 44 -34.08 1.16 -4.73
C GLU A 44 -35.08 1.38 -5.89
N LYS A 45 -35.56 0.31 -6.54
CA LYS A 45 -36.41 0.38 -7.75
C LYS A 45 -37.75 1.14 -7.55
N ASP A 46 -38.28 1.16 -6.34
CA ASP A 46 -39.62 1.71 -6.01
C ASP A 46 -39.66 2.60 -4.76
N HIS A 47 -38.54 2.78 -4.08
CA HIS A 47 -38.46 3.60 -2.89
C HIS A 47 -37.06 4.11 -2.60
N VAL A 48 -36.94 5.11 -1.72
CA VAL A 48 -35.69 5.48 -1.07
C VAL A 48 -35.75 4.98 0.37
N ARG A 49 -34.86 4.10 0.73
CA ARG A 49 -34.63 3.65 2.11
C ARG A 49 -33.55 4.49 2.73
N MET A 50 -33.78 5.01 3.93
CA MET A 50 -32.82 5.86 4.63
C MET A 50 -32.61 5.33 6.05
N GLN A 51 -31.35 5.21 6.44
CA GLN A 51 -30.95 4.87 7.79
C GLN A 51 -30.29 6.10 8.41
N LEU A 52 -30.78 6.51 9.57
CA LEU A 52 -30.31 7.69 10.28
C LEU A 52 -29.73 7.30 11.64
N GLU A 53 -28.57 7.84 11.97
CA GLU A 53 -28.04 7.93 13.32
C GLU A 53 -28.16 9.40 13.75
N ILE A 54 -29.10 9.72 14.61
CA ILE A 54 -29.34 11.08 15.11
C ILE A 54 -28.72 11.21 16.49
N PHE A 55 -27.79 12.13 16.63
CA PHE A 55 -27.08 12.37 17.89
C PHE A 55 -28.05 12.83 19.00
N VAL A 56 -27.81 12.38 20.21
CA VAL A 56 -28.72 12.58 21.36
C VAL A 56 -29.11 14.04 21.58
N GLU A 57 -28.20 15.00 21.37
CA GLU A 57 -28.51 16.43 21.53
C GLU A 57 -29.36 17.01 20.40
N ASP A 58 -29.38 16.39 19.22
CA ASP A 58 -30.12 16.85 18.05
C ASP A 58 -31.53 16.22 17.96
N ILE A 59 -31.87 15.28 18.87
CA ILE A 59 -33.17 14.55 18.84
C ILE A 59 -34.36 15.50 18.84
N SER A 60 -34.27 16.64 19.51
CA SER A 60 -35.36 17.63 19.56
C SER A 60 -35.73 18.23 18.18
N ILE A 61 -34.79 18.17 17.21
CA ILE A 61 -35.05 18.63 15.83
C ILE A 61 -35.90 17.60 15.08
N PHE A 62 -35.91 16.35 15.54
CA PHE A 62 -36.52 15.18 14.92
C PHE A 62 -37.59 14.55 15.84
N GLU A 63 -38.26 15.35 16.66
CA GLU A 63 -39.22 14.86 17.67
C GLU A 63 -40.37 14.02 17.08
N GLU A 64 -40.70 14.20 15.80
CA GLU A 64 -41.73 13.43 15.09
C GLU A 64 -41.37 11.95 15.00
N LEU A 65 -40.06 11.60 15.00
CA LEU A 65 -39.57 10.22 14.95
C LEU A 65 -39.77 9.46 16.25
N ILE A 66 -39.81 10.16 17.39
CA ILE A 66 -39.81 9.49 18.69
C ILE A 66 -41.09 8.64 18.82
N PRO A 67 -41.02 7.32 19.08
CA PRO A 67 -42.17 6.47 19.30
C PRO A 67 -42.97 6.88 20.58
N ASP A 68 -44.28 6.60 20.60
CA ASP A 68 -45.12 6.98 21.73
C ASP A 68 -44.80 6.18 23.00
N ASP A 69 -44.32 4.96 22.85
CA ASP A 69 -43.91 4.04 23.92
C ASP A 69 -42.58 4.45 24.61
N PHE A 70 -41.86 5.44 24.07
CA PHE A 70 -40.70 6.01 24.76
C PHE A 70 -41.07 6.99 25.88
N PHE A 71 -42.33 7.37 25.98
CA PHE A 71 -42.83 8.26 27.02
C PHE A 71 -43.53 7.44 28.12
N PRO A 72 -43.18 7.65 29.39
CA PRO A 72 -43.79 6.92 30.50
C PRO A 72 -45.31 7.24 30.65
N GLU A 73 -45.75 8.42 30.17
CA GLU A 73 -47.16 8.85 30.13
C GLU A 73 -47.49 9.40 28.75
N PRO A 74 -48.75 9.22 28.29
CA PRO A 74 -49.20 9.80 27.02
C PRO A 74 -49.05 11.33 27.02
N ILE A 75 -48.44 11.87 25.98
CA ILE A 75 -48.31 13.32 25.82
C ILE A 75 -49.65 13.89 25.33
N PRO A 76 -50.28 14.85 26.08
CA PRO A 76 -51.50 15.47 25.65
C PRO A 76 -51.36 16.15 24.27
N ASN A 77 -52.36 15.92 23.38
CA ASN A 77 -52.41 16.51 22.04
C ASN A 77 -51.25 16.15 21.09
N ARG A 78 -50.46 15.08 21.39
CA ARG A 78 -49.44 14.61 20.46
C ARG A 78 -50.09 14.18 19.13
N PRO A 79 -49.56 14.59 17.97
CA PRO A 79 -50.05 14.15 16.68
C PRO A 79 -49.97 12.62 16.51
N THR A 80 -50.96 12.05 15.80
CA THR A 80 -50.93 10.63 15.42
C THR A 80 -49.65 10.31 14.61
N LEU A 81 -49.26 9.03 14.57
CA LEU A 81 -48.10 8.57 13.79
C LEU A 81 -48.18 9.05 12.33
N GLU A 82 -49.32 8.84 11.67
CA GLU A 82 -49.56 9.28 10.29
C GLU A 82 -49.33 10.79 10.11
N LYS A 83 -49.83 11.59 11.04
CA LYS A 83 -49.63 13.04 11.00
C LYS A 83 -48.19 13.44 11.26
N ARG A 84 -47.46 12.73 12.14
CA ARG A 84 -46.02 12.94 12.37
C ARG A 84 -45.21 12.58 11.14
N GLN A 85 -45.49 11.45 10.48
CA GLN A 85 -44.89 11.07 9.21
C GLN A 85 -45.12 12.14 8.13
N HIS A 86 -46.33 12.64 8.02
CA HIS A 86 -46.63 13.71 7.07
C HIS A 86 -45.85 15.01 7.40
N ILE A 87 -45.81 15.43 8.66
CA ILE A 87 -45.00 16.60 9.09
C ILE A 87 -43.54 16.40 8.77
N PHE A 88 -43.00 15.20 9.05
CA PHE A 88 -41.62 14.86 8.83
C PHE A 88 -41.24 14.95 7.34
N ALA A 89 -42.04 14.34 6.46
CA ALA A 89 -41.84 14.39 5.01
C ALA A 89 -41.97 15.79 4.42
N GLU A 90 -42.84 16.63 4.99
CA GLU A 90 -43.13 17.96 4.48
C GLU A 90 -42.19 19.05 5.00
N LYS A 91 -41.60 18.88 6.21
CA LYS A 91 -40.92 19.97 6.91
C LYS A 91 -39.55 19.62 7.48
N ILE A 92 -39.29 18.34 7.78
CA ILE A 92 -38.06 17.97 8.51
C ILE A 92 -37.01 17.43 7.53
N LEU A 93 -37.23 16.25 6.97
CA LEU A 93 -36.34 15.67 5.99
C LEU A 93 -37.12 15.35 4.71
N GLN A 94 -37.04 16.27 3.76
CA GLN A 94 -37.82 16.19 2.54
C GLN A 94 -37.01 15.55 1.43
N ILE A 95 -37.62 14.64 0.70
CA ILE A 95 -37.11 14.14 -0.56
C ILE A 95 -38.04 14.61 -1.67
N VAL A 96 -37.50 15.43 -2.59
CA VAL A 96 -38.28 16.05 -3.66
C VAL A 96 -37.83 15.50 -5.00
N THR A 97 -38.78 15.03 -5.82
CA THR A 97 -38.51 14.49 -7.16
C THR A 97 -38.30 15.60 -8.20
N ASP A 98 -37.86 15.22 -9.41
CA ASP A 98 -37.78 16.12 -10.58
C ASP A 98 -39.10 16.76 -10.98
N ARG A 99 -40.23 16.18 -10.55
CA ARG A 99 -41.59 16.72 -10.78
C ARG A 99 -42.06 17.72 -9.72
N GLY A 100 -41.24 17.90 -8.68
CA GLY A 100 -41.59 18.74 -7.54
C GLY A 100 -42.42 18.03 -6.47
N ASP A 101 -42.69 16.74 -6.63
CA ASP A 101 -43.46 15.96 -5.65
C ASP A 101 -42.57 15.66 -4.44
N LYS A 102 -43.06 15.90 -3.24
CA LYS A 102 -42.47 15.45 -2.00
C LYS A 102 -42.85 14.01 -1.73
N LEU A 103 -41.91 13.15 -1.51
CA LEU A 103 -42.19 11.76 -1.20
C LEU A 103 -42.71 11.60 0.22
N PRO A 104 -43.81 10.83 0.41
CA PRO A 104 -44.30 10.48 1.75
C PRO A 104 -43.28 9.57 2.44
N VAL A 105 -43.28 9.49 3.77
CA VAL A 105 -42.37 8.66 4.56
C VAL A 105 -43.11 7.71 5.47
N SER A 106 -42.61 6.49 5.63
CA SER A 106 -42.95 5.60 6.72
C SER A 106 -41.77 5.47 7.69
N PHE A 107 -42.07 5.32 8.98
CA PHE A 107 -41.07 5.02 10.01
C PHE A 107 -41.11 3.51 10.29
N ASP A 108 -40.14 2.80 9.75
CA ASP A 108 -40.10 1.33 9.80
C ASP A 108 -39.53 0.82 11.11
N LEU A 109 -38.49 1.52 11.63
CA LEU A 109 -37.87 1.23 12.90
C LEU A 109 -37.33 2.53 13.52
N VAL A 110 -37.58 2.71 14.81
CA VAL A 110 -36.93 3.79 15.59
C VAL A 110 -36.54 3.25 16.95
N GLU A 111 -35.25 3.29 17.28
CA GLU A 111 -34.78 2.79 18.56
C GLU A 111 -33.50 3.51 19.04
N PRO A 112 -33.24 3.56 20.35
CA PRO A 112 -31.98 4.06 20.86
C PRO A 112 -30.87 3.05 20.60
N ARG A 113 -29.73 3.53 20.10
CA ARG A 113 -28.52 2.72 19.86
C ARG A 113 -27.26 3.48 20.25
N LEU A 114 -26.14 2.78 20.24
CA LEU A 114 -24.83 3.39 20.13
C LEU A 114 -24.46 3.53 18.65
N ARG A 115 -23.85 4.67 18.31
CA ARG A 115 -23.41 4.91 16.92
C ARG A 115 -22.42 3.86 16.47
N ILE A 116 -22.43 3.53 15.19
CA ILE A 116 -21.45 2.64 14.58
C ILE A 116 -20.09 3.35 14.53
N GLU A 117 -19.04 2.68 15.00
CA GLU A 117 -17.69 3.19 14.86
C GLU A 117 -17.22 3.04 13.40
N ARG A 118 -16.77 4.17 12.85
CA ARG A 118 -16.26 4.24 11.48
C ARG A 118 -14.78 4.59 11.51
N PRO A 119 -13.93 3.88 10.75
CA PRO A 119 -12.50 4.19 10.69
C PRO A 119 -12.28 5.61 10.16
N SER A 120 -11.51 6.40 10.89
CA SER A 120 -11.13 7.76 10.49
C SER A 120 -9.65 7.99 10.86
N PRO A 121 -8.71 7.54 10.01
CA PRO A 121 -7.27 7.53 10.32
C PRO A 121 -6.65 8.92 10.45
N PHE A 122 -7.37 9.98 10.04
CA PHE A 122 -6.87 11.36 10.03
C PHE A 122 -7.46 12.25 11.10
N VAL A 123 -8.18 11.71 12.07
CA VAL A 123 -8.66 12.47 13.22
C VAL A 123 -7.50 13.22 13.88
N GLY A 124 -7.69 14.53 14.12
CA GLY A 124 -6.67 15.40 14.70
C GLY A 124 -5.63 15.93 13.71
N SER A 125 -5.58 15.43 12.47
CA SER A 125 -4.72 15.95 11.43
C SER A 125 -5.29 17.25 10.82
N ILE A 126 -4.42 18.08 10.27
CA ILE A 126 -4.83 19.29 9.56
C ILE A 126 -5.19 18.91 8.11
N ASN A 127 -6.43 19.18 7.71
CA ASN A 127 -6.85 19.07 6.32
C ASN A 127 -6.01 20.04 5.46
N PRO A 128 -5.23 19.56 4.47
CA PRO A 128 -4.32 20.38 3.69
C PRO A 128 -5.05 21.43 2.82
N TYR A 129 -6.33 21.20 2.51
CA TYR A 129 -7.13 22.08 1.66
C TYR A 129 -7.88 23.13 2.46
N THR A 130 -8.54 22.73 3.55
CA THR A 130 -9.35 23.65 4.37
C THR A 130 -8.56 24.28 5.52
N ARG A 131 -7.38 23.76 5.86
CA ARG A 131 -6.54 24.16 7.00
C ARG A 131 -7.24 23.97 8.36
N GLN A 132 -8.32 23.22 8.41
CA GLN A 132 -9.04 22.87 9.64
C GLN A 132 -8.59 21.51 10.17
N ILE A 133 -8.70 21.33 11.47
CA ILE A 133 -8.48 20.01 12.09
C ILE A 133 -9.63 19.09 11.72
N ILE A 134 -9.29 17.87 11.26
CA ILE A 134 -10.29 16.84 10.99
C ILE A 134 -10.87 16.39 12.33
N PRO A 135 -12.19 16.56 12.54
CA PRO A 135 -12.80 16.29 13.83
C PRO A 135 -12.86 14.78 14.11
N GLY A 136 -12.74 14.42 15.37
CA GLY A 136 -13.08 13.08 15.86
C GLY A 136 -14.59 12.88 15.98
N PRO A 137 -15.04 11.62 16.20
CA PRO A 137 -16.44 11.34 16.52
C PRO A 137 -16.83 11.98 17.85
N PRO A 138 -18.12 12.27 18.07
CA PRO A 138 -18.60 12.72 19.37
C PRO A 138 -18.22 11.77 20.51
N GLU A 139 -17.88 12.29 21.66
CA GLU A 139 -17.56 11.48 22.86
C GLU A 139 -18.80 10.69 23.34
N ASP A 140 -19.97 11.33 23.34
CA ASP A 140 -21.24 10.64 23.61
C ASP A 140 -21.63 9.83 22.34
N LYS A 141 -21.71 8.52 22.50
CA LYS A 141 -22.04 7.59 21.42
C LYS A 141 -23.54 7.30 21.28
N ARG A 142 -24.39 7.89 22.12
CA ARG A 142 -25.83 7.65 22.09
C ARG A 142 -26.47 8.32 20.88
N VAL A 143 -27.24 7.54 20.11
CA VAL A 143 -27.99 8.01 18.96
C VAL A 143 -29.41 7.47 19.00
N LEU A 144 -30.32 8.20 18.38
CA LEU A 144 -31.60 7.66 17.94
C LEU A 144 -31.38 7.10 16.53
N TYR A 145 -31.47 5.80 16.38
CA TYR A 145 -31.42 5.13 15.09
C TYR A 145 -32.82 5.08 14.49
N ALA A 146 -32.95 5.44 13.22
CA ALA A 146 -34.23 5.36 12.50
C ALA A 146 -34.02 4.73 11.12
N GLN A 147 -34.95 3.83 10.74
CA GLN A 147 -35.09 3.36 9.37
C GLN A 147 -36.35 3.95 8.79
N LEU A 148 -36.23 4.59 7.64
CA LEU A 148 -37.28 5.32 6.96
C LEU A 148 -37.40 4.82 5.53
N THR A 149 -38.65 4.69 5.04
CA THR A 149 -38.93 4.36 3.63
C THR A 149 -39.76 5.47 3.01
N TYR A 150 -39.28 5.98 1.86
CA TYR A 150 -39.94 6.99 1.04
C TYR A 150 -40.34 6.34 -0.30
N PRO A 151 -41.57 5.83 -0.42
CA PRO A 151 -42.04 5.18 -1.64
C PRO A 151 -42.29 6.17 -2.77
N PHE A 152 -42.04 5.72 -3.99
CA PHE A 152 -42.46 6.43 -5.21
C PHE A 152 -43.11 5.46 -6.20
N LYS A 153 -44.09 5.95 -6.96
CA LYS A 153 -44.83 5.14 -7.96
C LYS A 153 -44.17 5.12 -9.33
N VAL A 154 -43.38 6.14 -9.61
CA VAL A 154 -42.68 6.33 -10.89
C VAL A 154 -41.27 6.72 -10.57
N GLN A 155 -40.31 6.00 -11.16
CA GLN A 155 -38.90 6.28 -10.99
C GLN A 155 -38.56 7.74 -11.31
N PRO A 156 -38.07 8.51 -10.33
CA PRO A 156 -37.70 9.91 -10.55
C PRO A 156 -36.39 9.98 -11.37
N LYS A 157 -36.24 11.02 -12.20
CA LYS A 157 -34.99 11.31 -12.89
C LYS A 157 -33.97 11.99 -12.01
N SER A 158 -34.45 12.66 -10.96
CA SER A 158 -33.58 13.26 -9.95
C SER A 158 -34.26 13.37 -8.60
N LEU A 159 -33.44 13.45 -7.56
CA LEU A 159 -33.86 13.62 -6.17
C LEU A 159 -33.13 14.79 -5.54
N ASN A 160 -33.84 15.57 -4.73
CA ASN A 160 -33.30 16.62 -3.89
C ASN A 160 -33.56 16.28 -2.43
N PHE A 161 -32.51 16.26 -1.63
CA PHE A 161 -32.57 16.04 -0.19
C PHE A 161 -32.53 17.38 0.53
N ILE A 162 -33.57 17.70 1.29
CA ILE A 162 -33.73 18.98 1.96
C ILE A 162 -33.73 18.72 3.46
N LEU A 163 -32.73 19.24 4.15
CA LEU A 163 -32.58 19.15 5.60
C LEU A 163 -33.42 20.22 6.31
N PRO A 164 -33.77 20.01 7.60
CA PRO A 164 -34.45 21.03 8.40
C PRO A 164 -33.57 22.27 8.52
N ALA A 165 -34.13 23.43 8.19
CA ALA A 165 -33.44 24.71 8.22
C ALA A 165 -34.07 25.67 9.20
N ASP A 166 -33.30 26.64 9.68
CA ASP A 166 -33.80 27.78 10.44
C ASP A 166 -34.47 28.82 9.52
N GLU A 167 -34.95 29.92 10.11
CA GLU A 167 -35.61 31.03 9.39
C GLU A 167 -34.67 31.72 8.38
N ASN A 168 -33.34 31.59 8.55
CA ASN A 168 -32.33 32.15 7.66
C ASN A 168 -31.87 31.15 6.60
N GLY A 169 -32.39 29.91 6.60
CA GLY A 169 -32.05 28.86 5.66
C GLY A 169 -30.78 28.06 6.04
N PHE A 170 -30.24 28.22 7.23
CA PHE A 170 -29.12 27.40 7.71
C PHE A 170 -29.62 26.04 8.24
N PRO A 171 -28.96 24.92 7.88
CA PRO A 171 -29.36 23.61 8.40
C PRO A 171 -29.32 23.59 9.93
N LYS A 172 -30.39 23.13 10.57
CA LYS A 172 -30.47 22.94 12.04
C LYS A 172 -29.67 21.73 12.49
N ALA A 173 -29.44 20.74 11.61
CA ALA A 173 -28.63 19.57 11.86
C ALA A 173 -27.72 19.30 10.66
N SER A 174 -26.50 18.84 10.92
CA SER A 174 -25.55 18.43 9.90
C SER A 174 -25.50 16.92 9.82
N PHE A 175 -25.44 16.38 8.61
CA PHE A 175 -25.32 14.94 8.36
C PHE A 175 -24.07 14.65 7.53
N GLY A 176 -23.24 13.72 8.03
CA GLY A 176 -22.36 12.98 7.18
C GLY A 176 -23.17 11.89 6.46
N PHE A 177 -22.98 11.70 5.17
CA PHE A 177 -23.81 10.75 4.45
C PHE A 177 -23.06 9.89 3.43
N LEU A 178 -23.65 8.72 3.20
CA LEU A 178 -23.39 7.81 2.09
C LEU A 178 -24.66 7.71 1.24
N CYS A 179 -24.51 7.51 -0.07
CA CYS A 179 -25.63 7.31 -0.96
C CYS A 179 -25.34 6.18 -1.95
N TYR A 180 -26.30 5.29 -2.10
CA TYR A 180 -26.25 4.16 -3.01
C TYR A 180 -27.48 4.20 -3.94
N HIS A 181 -27.26 3.87 -5.23
CA HIS A 181 -28.34 3.67 -6.19
C HIS A 181 -28.21 2.25 -6.75
N GLU A 182 -29.23 1.42 -6.53
CA GLU A 182 -29.25 0.01 -6.94
C GLU A 182 -27.93 -0.72 -6.56
N GLY A 183 -27.47 -0.52 -5.32
CA GLY A 183 -26.22 -1.09 -4.78
C GLY A 183 -24.94 -0.37 -5.17
N VAL A 184 -24.96 0.51 -6.16
CA VAL A 184 -23.79 1.29 -6.58
C VAL A 184 -23.60 2.49 -5.66
N GLN A 185 -22.43 2.62 -5.06
CA GLN A 185 -22.08 3.78 -4.25
C GLN A 185 -21.92 5.03 -5.14
N VAL A 186 -22.80 6.02 -4.95
CA VAL A 186 -22.83 7.27 -5.74
C VAL A 186 -21.94 8.34 -5.12
N VAL A 187 -21.83 8.37 -3.80
CA VAL A 187 -21.01 9.32 -3.06
C VAL A 187 -20.22 8.61 -1.97
N ASP A 188 -18.96 8.98 -1.85
CA ASP A 188 -18.14 8.65 -0.68
C ASP A 188 -18.56 9.56 0.48
N PHE A 189 -18.22 9.23 1.73
CA PHE A 189 -18.62 10.07 2.87
C PHE A 189 -18.40 11.57 2.63
N ARG A 190 -19.49 12.34 2.66
CA ARG A 190 -19.52 13.80 2.54
C ARG A 190 -20.55 14.39 3.48
N MET A 191 -20.49 15.70 3.66
CA MET A 191 -21.55 16.43 4.36
C MET A 191 -22.74 16.61 3.41
N LEU A 192 -23.92 16.20 3.85
CA LEU A 192 -25.15 16.35 3.07
C LEU A 192 -25.48 17.85 2.97
N THR A 193 -25.50 18.35 1.77
CA THR A 193 -25.85 19.72 1.43
C THR A 193 -26.99 19.72 0.41
N LYS A 194 -27.66 20.85 0.26
CA LYS A 194 -28.69 21.00 -0.78
C LYS A 194 -28.05 20.81 -2.15
N SER A 195 -28.34 19.69 -2.80
CA SER A 195 -27.82 19.33 -4.12
C SER A 195 -28.78 18.36 -4.79
N THR A 196 -28.83 18.38 -6.11
CA THR A 196 -29.63 17.47 -6.92
C THR A 196 -28.82 16.23 -7.26
N LEU A 197 -29.38 15.07 -6.96
CA LEU A 197 -28.86 13.78 -7.43
C LEU A 197 -29.59 13.40 -8.71
N HIS A 198 -28.89 13.31 -9.82
CA HIS A 198 -29.39 12.78 -11.09
C HIS A 198 -29.25 11.26 -11.10
N LEU A 199 -30.32 10.57 -11.49
CA LEU A 199 -30.41 9.10 -11.46
C LEU A 199 -30.37 8.55 -12.89
N ASP A 200 -29.42 7.67 -13.15
CA ASP A 200 -29.39 6.83 -14.35
C ASP A 200 -29.89 5.44 -13.96
N TRP A 201 -31.13 5.11 -14.35
CA TRP A 201 -31.78 3.84 -14.03
C TRP A 201 -31.33 2.69 -14.94
N ASP A 202 -30.77 3.01 -16.11
CA ASP A 202 -30.20 2.00 -17.01
C ASP A 202 -28.85 1.52 -16.49
N ASP A 203 -28.03 2.46 -15.93
CA ASP A 203 -26.79 2.13 -15.30
C ASP A 203 -26.50 3.05 -14.08
N PRO A 204 -26.84 2.60 -12.88
CA PRO A 204 -26.67 3.36 -11.64
C PRO A 204 -25.25 3.88 -11.39
N TRP A 205 -24.26 3.33 -12.07
CA TRP A 205 -22.87 3.82 -12.04
C TRP A 205 -22.75 5.27 -12.52
N TYR A 206 -23.60 5.71 -13.42
CA TYR A 206 -23.59 7.07 -13.96
C TYR A 206 -24.51 8.04 -13.20
N SER A 207 -25.15 7.58 -12.12
CA SER A 207 -25.85 8.48 -11.20
C SER A 207 -24.86 9.37 -10.47
N GLU A 208 -25.15 10.70 -10.45
CA GLU A 208 -24.23 11.67 -9.84
C GLU A 208 -24.93 12.90 -9.29
N PHE A 209 -24.32 13.52 -8.29
CA PHE A 209 -24.73 14.84 -7.81
C PHE A 209 -24.26 15.95 -8.76
N ASP A 210 -25.07 17.02 -8.91
CA ASP A 210 -24.69 18.21 -9.68
C ASP A 210 -23.47 18.91 -9.07
N GLN A 211 -23.33 18.92 -7.74
CA GLN A 211 -22.18 19.47 -7.04
C GLN A 211 -20.95 18.55 -7.16
N LYS A 212 -19.87 19.03 -7.78
CA LYS A 212 -18.61 18.29 -7.92
C LYS A 212 -18.04 17.77 -6.60
N ALA A 213 -18.24 18.51 -5.50
CA ALA A 213 -17.77 18.12 -4.18
C ALA A 213 -18.45 16.85 -3.63
N LEU A 214 -19.64 16.53 -4.11
CA LEU A 214 -20.40 15.33 -3.72
C LEU A 214 -20.18 14.15 -4.67
N ARG A 215 -19.57 14.36 -5.83
CA ARG A 215 -19.28 13.28 -6.77
C ARG A 215 -18.20 12.37 -6.20
N ARG A 216 -18.34 11.07 -6.44
CA ARG A 216 -17.27 10.12 -6.14
C ARG A 216 -16.02 10.49 -6.93
N LYS A 217 -14.84 10.26 -6.36
CA LYS A 217 -13.57 10.60 -7.04
C LYS A 217 -13.25 9.67 -8.20
N ILE A 218 -13.62 8.40 -8.07
CA ILE A 218 -13.40 7.40 -9.11
C ILE A 218 -14.65 7.33 -9.97
N GLY A 219 -14.68 8.14 -11.03
CA GLY A 219 -15.83 8.22 -11.95
C GLY A 219 -15.81 7.19 -13.08
N THR A 220 -14.62 6.67 -13.44
CA THR A 220 -14.46 5.73 -14.56
C THR A 220 -14.62 4.29 -14.10
N GLY A 221 -15.42 3.51 -14.84
CA GLY A 221 -15.62 2.07 -14.59
C GLY A 221 -14.41 1.23 -15.01
N ILE A 222 -13.56 1.79 -15.89
CA ILE A 222 -12.35 1.14 -16.40
C ILE A 222 -11.13 1.92 -15.91
N ARG A 223 -10.14 1.19 -15.41
CA ARG A 223 -8.85 1.72 -14.95
C ARG A 223 -7.72 0.79 -15.37
N THR A 224 -6.56 1.33 -15.69
CA THR A 224 -5.37 0.54 -15.99
C THR A 224 -4.16 1.06 -15.23
N PHE A 225 -3.34 0.15 -14.74
CA PHE A 225 -2.15 0.44 -13.95
C PHE A 225 -0.97 -0.30 -14.57
N LEU A 226 -0.03 0.44 -15.11
CA LEU A 226 1.17 -0.10 -15.74
C LEU A 226 2.35 0.05 -14.78
N TYR A 227 2.82 -1.06 -14.25
CA TYR A 227 4.01 -1.12 -13.39
C TYR A 227 5.22 -1.51 -14.23
N ILE A 228 6.30 -0.74 -14.09
CA ILE A 228 7.52 -0.90 -14.86
C ILE A 228 8.65 -1.16 -13.87
N GLU A 229 9.11 -2.39 -13.86
CA GLU A 229 10.10 -2.90 -12.93
C GLU A 229 11.26 -3.57 -13.68
N PRO A 230 12.43 -3.83 -13.03
CA PRO A 230 13.61 -4.35 -13.71
C PRO A 230 13.40 -5.68 -14.43
N TYR A 231 12.57 -6.56 -13.86
CA TYR A 231 12.40 -7.92 -14.36
C TYR A 231 10.99 -8.21 -14.85
N GLU A 232 10.10 -7.22 -14.76
CA GLU A 232 8.73 -7.32 -15.27
C GLU A 232 8.16 -5.97 -15.68
N VAL A 233 7.31 -6.01 -16.70
CA VAL A 233 6.30 -4.98 -16.91
C VAL A 233 4.94 -5.62 -16.66
N ARG A 234 4.15 -5.04 -15.77
CA ARG A 234 2.86 -5.59 -15.36
C ARG A 234 1.75 -4.60 -15.65
N ASN A 235 0.73 -5.06 -16.37
CA ASN A 235 -0.48 -4.30 -16.63
C ASN A 235 -1.62 -4.86 -15.78
N GLU A 236 -2.10 -4.08 -14.83
CA GLU A 236 -3.27 -4.39 -14.01
C GLU A 236 -4.46 -3.59 -14.55
N ILE A 237 -5.51 -4.28 -14.92
CA ILE A 237 -6.70 -3.70 -15.51
C ILE A 237 -7.87 -3.99 -14.58
N LEU A 238 -8.65 -2.97 -14.27
CA LEU A 238 -9.88 -3.09 -13.49
C LEU A 238 -11.04 -2.62 -14.36
N VAL A 239 -12.02 -3.51 -14.57
CA VAL A 239 -13.16 -3.25 -15.44
C VAL A 239 -14.47 -3.65 -14.79
N ARG A 240 -15.53 -2.92 -15.08
CA ARG A 240 -16.89 -3.33 -14.74
C ARG A 240 -17.41 -4.30 -15.80
N ILE A 241 -18.11 -5.35 -15.36
CA ILE A 241 -18.75 -6.30 -16.27
C ILE A 241 -19.75 -5.57 -17.19
N LYS A 242 -20.52 -4.65 -16.63
CA LYS A 242 -21.52 -3.87 -17.39
C LYS A 242 -20.90 -3.02 -18.51
N ASP A 243 -19.71 -2.45 -18.30
CA ASP A 243 -18.97 -1.74 -19.35
C ASP A 243 -18.41 -2.70 -20.40
N MET A 244 -17.99 -3.90 -20.00
CA MET A 244 -17.46 -4.92 -20.93
C MET A 244 -18.50 -5.47 -21.88
N MET A 245 -19.81 -5.35 -21.56
CA MET A 245 -20.91 -5.72 -22.47
C MET A 245 -20.91 -4.92 -23.78
N ALA A 246 -20.19 -3.81 -23.85
CA ALA A 246 -19.99 -3.09 -25.11
C ALA A 246 -19.12 -3.84 -26.12
N TRP A 247 -18.32 -4.83 -25.67
CA TRP A 247 -17.35 -5.56 -26.49
C TRP A 247 -17.48 -7.08 -26.42
N ILE A 248 -18.11 -7.60 -25.36
CA ILE A 248 -18.32 -9.02 -25.12
C ILE A 248 -19.81 -9.26 -24.91
N ASP A 249 -20.37 -10.19 -25.67
CA ASP A 249 -21.73 -10.67 -25.46
C ASP A 249 -21.70 -11.78 -24.39
N PHE A 250 -22.08 -11.43 -23.17
CA PHE A 250 -22.16 -12.38 -22.06
C PHE A 250 -23.53 -13.06 -22.07
N ASP A 251 -23.54 -14.38 -22.06
CA ASP A 251 -24.78 -15.19 -21.93
C ASP A 251 -25.23 -15.23 -20.46
N LEU A 252 -25.69 -14.08 -19.94
CA LEU A 252 -26.20 -13.97 -18.57
C LEU A 252 -27.67 -14.35 -18.49
N ARG A 253 -28.05 -15.12 -17.48
CA ARG A 253 -29.44 -15.56 -17.25
C ARG A 253 -30.33 -14.47 -16.65
N GLY A 254 -29.74 -13.46 -16.05
CA GLY A 254 -30.44 -12.34 -15.43
C GLY A 254 -29.78 -11.00 -15.66
N ASP A 255 -30.49 -9.93 -15.36
CA ASP A 255 -30.07 -8.52 -15.52
C ASP A 255 -29.63 -7.87 -14.19
N GLU A 256 -29.82 -8.56 -13.09
CA GLU A 256 -29.53 -8.01 -11.75
C GLU A 256 -28.30 -8.64 -11.10
N TYR A 257 -28.11 -9.96 -11.26
CA TYR A 257 -27.01 -10.69 -10.63
C TYR A 257 -26.27 -11.58 -11.62
N ILE A 258 -24.97 -11.75 -11.36
CA ILE A 258 -24.14 -12.82 -11.91
C ILE A 258 -24.28 -14.00 -10.96
N GLU A 259 -24.75 -15.14 -11.44
CA GLU A 259 -24.94 -16.33 -10.64
C GLU A 259 -23.61 -17.10 -10.45
N GLU A 260 -23.54 -17.95 -9.41
CA GLU A 260 -22.30 -18.68 -9.05
C GLU A 260 -21.70 -19.49 -10.19
N ASP A 261 -22.52 -20.11 -11.03
CA ASP A 261 -22.07 -20.90 -12.17
C ASP A 261 -21.62 -20.06 -13.38
N GLU A 262 -22.05 -18.80 -13.48
CA GLU A 262 -21.58 -17.83 -14.47
C GLU A 262 -20.23 -17.21 -14.09
N PHE A 263 -19.92 -17.19 -12.79
CA PHE A 263 -18.77 -16.52 -12.21
C PHE A 263 -17.42 -16.89 -12.89
N ASN A 264 -17.13 -18.18 -13.03
CA ASN A 264 -15.90 -18.64 -13.62
C ASN A 264 -15.88 -18.46 -15.15
N ILE A 265 -17.02 -18.55 -15.81
CA ILE A 265 -17.16 -18.36 -17.26
C ILE A 265 -16.80 -16.91 -17.62
N LEU A 266 -17.36 -15.93 -16.87
CA LEU A 266 -17.05 -14.53 -17.12
C LEU A 266 -15.57 -14.19 -16.87
N ARG A 267 -14.99 -14.74 -15.81
CA ARG A 267 -13.57 -14.58 -15.52
C ARG A 267 -12.69 -15.02 -16.69
N GLU A 268 -12.98 -16.22 -17.22
CA GLU A 268 -12.23 -16.78 -18.34
C GLU A 268 -12.43 -15.96 -19.62
N GLN A 269 -13.67 -15.61 -19.96
CA GLN A 269 -13.99 -14.81 -21.16
C GLN A 269 -13.30 -13.45 -21.13
N VAL A 270 -13.36 -12.74 -20.01
CA VAL A 270 -12.73 -11.41 -19.89
C VAL A 270 -11.20 -11.54 -19.88
N GLY A 271 -10.65 -12.52 -19.19
CA GLY A 271 -9.20 -12.78 -19.19
C GLY A 271 -8.67 -13.06 -20.62
N GLN A 272 -9.35 -13.95 -21.35
CA GLN A 272 -9.01 -14.27 -22.74
C GLN A 272 -9.12 -13.05 -23.67
N PHE A 273 -10.20 -12.27 -23.51
CA PHE A 273 -10.42 -11.05 -24.30
C PHE A 273 -9.25 -10.06 -24.17
N PHE A 274 -8.75 -9.83 -22.96
CA PHE A 274 -7.62 -8.93 -22.75
C PHE A 274 -6.31 -9.53 -23.25
N MET A 275 -6.08 -10.82 -23.07
CA MET A 275 -4.90 -11.50 -23.59
C MET A 275 -4.78 -11.40 -25.14
N GLU A 276 -5.89 -11.46 -25.86
CA GLU A 276 -5.92 -11.34 -27.31
C GLU A 276 -5.72 -9.90 -27.81
N ARG A 277 -6.05 -8.89 -26.98
CA ARG A 277 -6.02 -7.47 -27.33
C ARG A 277 -4.84 -6.70 -26.76
N GLU A 278 -3.99 -7.35 -26.00
CA GLU A 278 -2.87 -6.69 -25.32
C GLU A 278 -1.90 -6.05 -26.33
N ASN A 279 -1.74 -4.72 -26.22
CA ASN A 279 -0.93 -3.90 -27.12
C ASN A 279 0.20 -3.21 -26.37
N VAL A 280 0.95 -3.97 -25.58
CA VAL A 280 2.15 -3.49 -24.87
C VAL A 280 3.39 -3.76 -25.70
N LEU A 281 4.22 -2.74 -25.90
CA LEU A 281 5.54 -2.85 -26.51
C LEU A 281 6.59 -2.46 -25.47
N ILE A 282 7.59 -3.30 -25.33
CA ILE A 282 8.73 -3.10 -24.44
C ILE A 282 9.98 -3.03 -25.31
N ASP A 283 10.68 -1.89 -25.26
CA ASP A 283 11.81 -1.58 -26.13
C ASP A 283 11.49 -1.82 -27.63
N GLY A 284 10.26 -1.43 -28.02
CA GLY A 284 9.75 -1.59 -29.39
C GLY A 284 9.38 -3.02 -29.79
N LYS A 285 9.44 -3.99 -28.88
CA LYS A 285 9.14 -5.41 -29.14
C LYS A 285 7.88 -5.84 -28.41
N ARG A 286 7.14 -6.78 -29.00
CA ARG A 286 6.08 -7.51 -28.31
C ARG A 286 6.69 -8.70 -27.59
N LEU A 287 6.60 -8.73 -26.28
CA LEU A 287 6.94 -9.90 -25.48
C LEU A 287 5.71 -10.80 -25.31
N LYS A 288 5.94 -12.04 -24.90
CA LYS A 288 4.84 -12.99 -24.64
C LYS A 288 4.12 -12.57 -23.35
N PRO A 289 2.82 -12.25 -23.40
CA PRO A 289 2.04 -11.96 -22.20
C PRO A 289 1.80 -13.23 -21.37
N ILE A 290 1.76 -13.06 -20.07
CA ILE A 290 1.38 -14.10 -19.11
C ILE A 290 0.16 -13.57 -18.37
N LEU A 291 -0.96 -14.31 -18.42
CA LEU A 291 -2.14 -14.00 -17.62
C LEU A 291 -1.93 -14.53 -16.20
N ASP A 292 -1.52 -13.65 -15.29
CA ASP A 292 -1.29 -14.05 -13.90
C ASP A 292 -2.60 -14.27 -13.17
N ARG A 293 -3.60 -13.42 -13.42
CA ARG A 293 -4.86 -13.48 -12.68
C ARG A 293 -5.99 -12.81 -13.44
N THR A 294 -7.17 -13.38 -13.29
CA THR A 294 -8.46 -12.72 -13.49
C THR A 294 -9.36 -13.06 -12.30
N ALA A 295 -9.83 -12.06 -11.57
CA ALA A 295 -10.63 -12.27 -10.39
C ALA A 295 -11.67 -11.16 -10.20
N PHE A 296 -12.85 -11.50 -9.66
CA PHE A 296 -13.80 -10.49 -9.22
C PHE A 296 -13.24 -9.69 -8.06
N VAL A 297 -13.53 -8.40 -8.06
CA VAL A 297 -13.07 -7.46 -7.04
C VAL A 297 -14.26 -6.80 -6.39
N GLU A 298 -14.40 -6.99 -5.09
CA GLU A 298 -15.28 -6.18 -4.26
C GLU A 298 -14.52 -4.93 -3.85
N SER A 299 -14.98 -3.78 -4.31
CA SER A 299 -14.39 -2.49 -3.95
C SER A 299 -15.28 -1.76 -2.95
N SER A 300 -14.77 -1.54 -1.75
CA SER A 300 -15.37 -0.66 -0.75
C SER A 300 -14.48 0.55 -0.50
N MET A 301 -14.98 1.55 0.23
CA MET A 301 -14.22 2.76 0.58
C MET A 301 -12.87 2.48 1.27
N LEU A 302 -12.75 1.34 1.97
CA LEU A 302 -11.60 1.04 2.83
C LEU A 302 -10.77 -0.14 2.33
N ARG A 303 -11.33 -0.98 1.46
CA ARG A 303 -10.69 -2.22 1.02
C ARG A 303 -11.13 -2.58 -0.38
N SER A 304 -10.19 -3.05 -1.19
CA SER A 304 -10.47 -3.86 -2.35
C SER A 304 -10.12 -5.30 -1.99
N ARG A 305 -11.08 -6.21 -2.15
CA ARG A 305 -10.94 -7.64 -1.86
C ARG A 305 -11.19 -8.43 -3.13
N PHE A 306 -10.31 -9.36 -3.45
CA PHE A 306 -10.60 -10.34 -4.48
C PHE A 306 -11.60 -11.37 -3.96
N ILE A 307 -12.59 -11.69 -4.79
CA ILE A 307 -13.53 -12.78 -4.56
C ILE A 307 -12.94 -14.01 -5.23
N GLU A 308 -12.44 -14.94 -4.44
CA GLU A 308 -11.74 -16.13 -4.96
C GLU A 308 -12.71 -17.29 -5.22
N THR A 309 -13.73 -17.43 -4.36
CA THR A 309 -14.74 -18.47 -4.48
C THR A 309 -15.95 -17.97 -5.25
N PRO A 310 -16.54 -18.78 -6.16
CA PRO A 310 -17.78 -18.39 -6.82
C PRO A 310 -18.86 -18.03 -5.80
N GLU A 311 -19.43 -16.87 -5.98
CA GLU A 311 -20.56 -16.36 -5.22
C GLU A 311 -21.45 -15.52 -6.14
N ARG A 312 -22.69 -15.30 -5.72
CA ARG A 312 -23.63 -14.44 -6.43
C ARG A 312 -23.23 -12.97 -6.29
N VAL A 313 -22.99 -12.29 -7.41
CA VAL A 313 -22.50 -10.89 -7.44
C VAL A 313 -23.51 -9.99 -8.11
N LEU A 314 -23.78 -8.82 -7.52
CA LEU A 314 -24.66 -7.81 -8.11
C LEU A 314 -24.01 -7.23 -9.37
N LEU A 315 -24.68 -7.33 -10.52
CA LEU A 315 -24.13 -6.94 -11.83
C LEU A 315 -23.73 -5.45 -11.89
N ASN A 316 -24.53 -4.58 -11.29
CA ASN A 316 -24.26 -3.13 -11.27
C ASN A 316 -22.92 -2.78 -10.59
N THR A 317 -22.46 -3.61 -9.65
CA THR A 317 -21.22 -3.40 -8.89
C THR A 317 -20.11 -4.36 -9.28
N ALA A 318 -20.40 -5.36 -10.13
CA ALA A 318 -19.44 -6.39 -10.52
C ALA A 318 -18.24 -5.81 -11.26
N MET A 319 -17.07 -5.98 -10.67
CA MET A 319 -15.78 -5.59 -11.24
C MET A 319 -14.86 -6.79 -11.35
N LEU A 320 -14.08 -6.84 -12.43
CA LEU A 320 -12.99 -7.80 -12.62
C LEU A 320 -11.65 -7.08 -12.62
N GLY A 321 -10.70 -7.66 -11.90
CA GLY A 321 -9.28 -7.32 -11.97
C GLY A 321 -8.56 -8.34 -12.84
N ILE A 322 -7.83 -7.87 -13.84
CA ILE A 322 -7.01 -8.65 -14.76
C ILE A 322 -5.55 -8.23 -14.56
N ILE A 323 -4.66 -9.20 -14.40
CA ILE A 323 -3.22 -8.95 -14.27
C ILE A 323 -2.50 -9.69 -15.40
N ILE A 324 -1.82 -8.91 -16.23
CA ILE A 324 -1.01 -9.41 -17.36
C ILE A 324 0.43 -8.97 -17.13
N THR A 325 1.35 -9.93 -17.15
CA THR A 325 2.77 -9.72 -16.90
C THR A 325 3.61 -10.04 -18.12
N TYR A 326 4.66 -9.25 -18.33
CA TYR A 326 5.70 -9.45 -19.35
C TYR A 326 7.04 -9.54 -18.63
N LEU A 327 7.73 -10.66 -18.78
CA LEU A 327 9.07 -10.85 -18.22
C LEU A 327 10.11 -10.08 -19.03
N THR A 328 11.04 -9.42 -18.34
CA THR A 328 12.13 -8.64 -18.91
C THR A 328 13.47 -9.06 -18.32
N ASP A 329 14.54 -8.97 -19.09
CA ASP A 329 15.91 -9.32 -18.64
C ASP A 329 16.56 -8.22 -17.78
N GLY A 330 15.88 -7.09 -17.62
CA GLY A 330 16.37 -5.92 -16.89
C GLY A 330 15.42 -4.73 -17.05
N MET A 331 15.85 -3.56 -16.58
CA MET A 331 15.04 -2.36 -16.66
C MET A 331 14.84 -1.91 -18.12
N PRO A 332 13.59 -1.82 -18.62
CA PRO A 332 13.30 -1.35 -19.97
C PRO A 332 13.82 0.08 -20.23
N GLN A 333 14.01 0.43 -21.49
CA GLN A 333 14.30 1.80 -21.91
C GLN A 333 13.02 2.55 -22.33
N GLU A 334 12.08 1.87 -22.95
CA GLU A 334 10.79 2.44 -23.32
C GLU A 334 9.69 1.39 -23.17
N VAL A 335 8.55 1.79 -22.60
CA VAL A 335 7.34 0.98 -22.56
C VAL A 335 6.20 1.79 -23.15
N THR A 336 5.46 1.20 -24.08
CA THR A 336 4.23 1.80 -24.63
C THR A 336 3.09 0.82 -24.49
N ALA A 337 1.94 1.30 -24.03
CA ALA A 337 0.70 0.54 -23.95
C ALA A 337 -0.42 1.32 -24.61
N ARG A 338 -1.05 0.74 -25.66
CA ARG A 338 -2.17 1.36 -26.35
C ARG A 338 -3.48 0.84 -25.80
N TRP A 339 -4.39 1.75 -25.55
CA TRP A 339 -5.76 1.45 -25.14
C TRP A 339 -6.73 1.78 -26.28
N ASP A 340 -7.63 0.86 -26.63
CA ASP A 340 -8.59 1.02 -27.73
C ASP A 340 -10.05 0.73 -27.31
N LEU A 341 -10.29 0.48 -26.03
CA LEU A 341 -11.61 0.16 -25.50
C LEU A 341 -12.33 1.44 -25.05
N PHE A 342 -12.93 2.13 -26.02
CA PHE A 342 -13.81 3.27 -25.77
C PHE A 342 -15.20 2.97 -26.34
N SER A 343 -16.22 3.51 -25.69
CA SER A 343 -17.63 3.39 -26.12
C SER A 343 -18.36 4.70 -25.83
N ASP A 344 -19.63 4.81 -26.24
CA ASP A 344 -20.42 6.02 -25.97
C ASP A 344 -20.49 6.37 -24.48
N ARG A 345 -20.42 5.38 -23.59
CA ARG A 345 -20.40 5.57 -22.13
C ARG A 345 -18.97 5.63 -21.55
N VAL A 346 -18.00 4.97 -22.13
CA VAL A 346 -16.61 4.95 -21.70
C VAL A 346 -15.78 5.85 -22.61
N GLN A 347 -15.79 7.14 -22.35
CA GLN A 347 -15.04 8.14 -23.10
C GLN A 347 -13.68 8.47 -22.48
N LYS A 348 -13.46 8.01 -21.25
CA LYS A 348 -12.25 8.27 -20.49
C LYS A 348 -11.87 7.05 -19.66
N VAL A 349 -10.58 6.74 -19.64
CA VAL A 349 -10.00 5.66 -18.82
C VAL A 349 -8.90 6.25 -17.95
N THR A 350 -9.07 6.10 -16.65
CA THR A 350 -8.04 6.53 -15.70
C THR A 350 -6.89 5.53 -15.73
N ALA A 351 -5.71 6.03 -15.98
CA ALA A 351 -4.49 5.25 -16.07
C ALA A 351 -3.43 5.73 -15.07
N ARG A 352 -2.53 4.85 -14.70
CA ARG A 352 -1.36 5.19 -13.88
C ARG A 352 -0.17 4.36 -14.36
N MET A 353 0.93 5.01 -14.61
CA MET A 353 2.22 4.33 -14.76
C MET A 353 2.99 4.46 -13.44
N THR A 354 3.65 3.40 -13.03
CA THR A 354 4.47 3.39 -11.81
C THR A 354 5.81 2.77 -12.13
N ASP A 355 6.88 3.48 -11.83
CA ASP A 355 8.25 3.01 -11.91
C ASP A 355 8.94 3.15 -10.53
N PRO A 356 10.22 2.80 -10.36
CA PRO A 356 10.92 2.96 -9.09
C PRO A 356 10.97 4.39 -8.53
N ALA A 357 10.75 5.43 -9.36
CA ALA A 357 10.68 6.82 -8.91
C ALA A 357 9.29 7.20 -8.37
N GLY A 358 8.25 6.43 -8.69
CA GLY A 358 6.90 6.64 -8.19
C GLY A 358 5.80 6.61 -9.25
N PRO A 359 4.57 6.95 -8.87
CA PRO A 359 3.42 6.90 -9.76
C PRO A 359 3.28 8.17 -10.62
N PHE A 360 2.91 7.97 -11.88
CA PHE A 360 2.55 9.00 -12.86
C PHE A 360 1.08 8.82 -13.27
N PRO A 361 0.16 9.66 -12.80
CA PRO A 361 -1.24 9.60 -13.19
C PRO A 361 -1.41 10.06 -14.64
N TYR A 362 -2.31 9.41 -15.37
CA TYR A 362 -2.66 9.70 -16.74
C TYR A 362 -4.17 9.47 -16.97
N ASP A 363 -4.74 10.19 -17.93
CA ASP A 363 -6.11 9.96 -18.37
C ASP A 363 -6.09 9.68 -19.88
N LEU A 364 -6.57 8.50 -20.28
CA LEU A 364 -6.68 8.10 -21.66
C LEU A 364 -8.05 8.48 -22.20
N ASP A 365 -8.08 8.96 -23.44
CA ASP A 365 -9.29 9.21 -24.22
C ASP A 365 -9.08 8.77 -25.69
N PRO A 366 -10.10 8.82 -26.55
CA PRO A 366 -9.97 8.38 -27.95
C PRO A 366 -8.87 9.10 -28.76
N ASP A 367 -8.55 10.35 -28.40
CA ASP A 367 -7.55 11.16 -29.11
C ASP A 367 -6.14 10.97 -28.54
N ASP A 368 -6.03 10.67 -27.24
CA ASP A 368 -4.78 10.39 -26.54
C ASP A 368 -4.87 9.04 -25.79
N ASN A 369 -4.67 7.96 -26.53
CA ASN A 369 -4.92 6.60 -26.08
C ASN A 369 -3.66 5.74 -25.89
N VAL A 370 -2.47 6.35 -25.79
CA VAL A 370 -1.21 5.63 -25.63
C VAL A 370 -0.49 6.06 -24.36
N LEU A 371 -0.32 5.13 -23.44
CA LEU A 371 0.62 5.30 -22.36
C LEU A 371 2.03 5.13 -22.89
N LYS A 372 2.88 6.12 -22.67
CA LYS A 372 4.29 6.07 -23.05
C LYS A 372 5.17 6.39 -21.86
N TRP A 373 6.03 5.45 -21.50
CA TRP A 373 7.05 5.62 -20.49
C TRP A 373 8.44 5.51 -21.11
N THR A 374 9.35 6.36 -20.68
CA THR A 374 10.75 6.35 -21.08
C THR A 374 11.62 6.37 -19.83
N ASN A 375 12.68 5.59 -19.82
CA ASN A 375 13.59 5.46 -18.69
C ASN A 375 14.40 6.76 -18.50
N TYR A 376 14.00 7.57 -17.54
CA TYR A 376 14.73 8.75 -17.06
C TYR A 376 15.32 8.54 -15.67
N LEU A 377 15.40 7.29 -15.19
CA LEU A 377 15.92 6.99 -13.87
C LEU A 377 17.42 7.31 -13.79
N ASN A 378 17.76 8.27 -12.95
CA ASN A 378 19.14 8.63 -12.65
C ASN A 378 19.56 7.96 -11.33
N ASN A 379 20.72 7.32 -11.32
CA ASN A 379 21.29 6.66 -10.13
C ASN A 379 20.46 5.48 -9.60
N TYR A 380 19.55 4.93 -10.39
CA TYR A 380 18.83 3.72 -10.03
C TYR A 380 19.73 2.50 -10.23
N THR A 381 19.93 1.74 -9.17
CA THR A 381 20.68 0.47 -9.22
C THR A 381 19.66 -0.67 -9.26
N ILE A 382 19.72 -1.47 -10.34
CA ILE A 382 18.88 -2.66 -10.46
C ILE A 382 19.20 -3.60 -9.31
N PRO A 383 18.21 -4.09 -8.56
CA PRO A 383 18.42 -5.08 -7.51
C PRO A 383 19.08 -6.35 -8.07
N THR A 384 20.22 -6.74 -7.50
CA THR A 384 20.92 -7.98 -7.84
C THR A 384 21.16 -8.82 -6.60
N VAL A 385 21.29 -10.12 -6.81
CA VAL A 385 21.70 -11.06 -5.77
C VAL A 385 23.18 -11.37 -6.00
N ASP A 386 24.01 -11.01 -5.02
CA ASP A 386 25.46 -11.12 -5.14
C ASP A 386 26.00 -12.31 -4.38
N ASN A 387 27.08 -12.92 -4.90
CA ASN A 387 27.83 -13.92 -4.17
C ASN A 387 28.47 -13.29 -2.93
N ILE A 388 28.18 -13.86 -1.77
CA ILE A 388 28.77 -13.40 -0.50
C ILE A 388 30.13 -14.03 -0.34
N ASN A 389 31.17 -13.23 -0.55
CA ASN A 389 32.54 -13.64 -0.24
C ASN A 389 32.87 -13.29 1.22
N VAL A 390 32.77 -14.27 2.09
CA VAL A 390 33.29 -14.15 3.45
C VAL A 390 34.80 -14.28 3.38
N ALA A 391 35.51 -13.18 3.09
CA ALA A 391 36.94 -13.13 3.22
C ALA A 391 37.26 -13.22 4.72
N SER A 392 37.74 -14.37 5.17
CA SER A 392 38.35 -14.48 6.48
C SER A 392 39.53 -13.51 6.51
N GLN A 393 39.35 -12.34 7.10
CA GLN A 393 40.48 -11.48 7.42
C GLN A 393 41.32 -12.23 8.45
N HIS A 394 42.36 -12.90 7.97
CA HIS A 394 43.37 -13.45 8.84
C HIS A 394 44.10 -12.28 9.53
N ARG A 395 43.55 -11.84 10.66
CA ARG A 395 44.20 -10.88 11.54
C ARG A 395 45.29 -11.59 12.39
N GLY A 396 46.18 -12.32 11.75
CA GLY A 396 47.43 -12.68 12.39
C GLY A 396 48.24 -11.41 12.64
N LEU A 397 48.85 -11.27 13.83
CA LEU A 397 49.77 -10.16 14.09
C LEU A 397 50.84 -10.15 13.00
N PRO A 398 50.94 -9.11 12.16
CA PRO A 398 51.93 -9.06 11.08
C PRO A 398 53.30 -8.85 11.70
N VAL A 399 54.04 -9.95 11.93
CA VAL A 399 55.39 -9.89 12.48
C VAL A 399 56.39 -9.68 11.37
N PRO A 400 57.18 -8.61 11.40
CA PRO A 400 58.20 -8.33 10.40
C PRO A 400 59.44 -9.25 10.62
N LEU A 401 59.41 -10.46 10.06
CA LEU A 401 60.44 -11.49 10.28
C LEU A 401 61.84 -11.00 9.98
N GLY A 402 62.05 -10.19 8.94
CA GLY A 402 63.34 -9.62 8.60
C GLY A 402 63.90 -8.72 9.71
N SER A 403 63.05 -7.84 10.26
CA SER A 403 63.44 -6.96 11.38
C SER A 403 63.70 -7.73 12.66
N VAL A 404 62.88 -8.75 12.95
CA VAL A 404 63.04 -9.62 14.11
C VAL A 404 64.36 -10.41 14.03
N ALA A 405 64.68 -10.97 12.87
CA ALA A 405 65.97 -11.68 12.68
C ALA A 405 67.19 -10.75 12.88
N CYS A 406 67.16 -9.54 12.30
CA CYS A 406 68.21 -8.55 12.51
C CYS A 406 68.30 -8.14 14.00
N PHE A 407 67.20 -8.01 14.70
CA PHE A 407 67.19 -7.69 16.14
C PHE A 407 67.84 -8.80 16.99
N PHE A 408 67.49 -10.06 16.73
CA PHE A 408 68.14 -11.20 17.45
C PHE A 408 69.63 -11.32 17.22
N VAL A 409 70.12 -10.95 16.02
CA VAL A 409 71.59 -10.92 15.74
C VAL A 409 72.23 -9.71 16.40
N LEU A 410 71.54 -8.61 16.58
CA LEU A 410 72.06 -7.40 17.21
C LEU A 410 72.34 -7.59 18.70
N ILE A 411 71.57 -8.45 19.40
CA ILE A 411 71.81 -8.76 20.83
C ILE A 411 73.20 -9.31 21.12
N PRO A 412 73.63 -10.43 20.51
CA PRO A 412 74.96 -10.97 20.79
C PRO A 412 76.09 -10.02 20.35
N ILE A 413 75.91 -9.28 19.25
CA ILE A 413 76.92 -8.30 18.80
C ILE A 413 77.06 -7.17 19.83
N SER A 414 75.96 -6.67 20.39
CA SER A 414 75.99 -5.67 21.46
C SER A 414 76.71 -6.17 22.71
N ILE A 415 76.46 -7.44 23.08
CA ILE A 415 77.20 -8.08 24.19
C ILE A 415 78.70 -8.16 23.90
N ILE A 416 79.14 -8.54 22.68
CA ILE A 416 80.53 -8.58 22.27
C ILE A 416 81.19 -7.20 22.31
N ILE A 417 80.50 -6.17 21.82
CA ILE A 417 80.91 -4.76 21.89
C ILE A 417 81.12 -4.35 23.35
N GLY A 418 80.21 -4.62 24.23
CA GLY A 418 80.27 -4.27 25.66
C GLY A 418 81.46 -5.01 26.36
N ARG A 419 81.69 -6.30 26.03
CA ARG A 419 82.80 -7.06 26.57
C ARG A 419 84.17 -6.58 26.06
N ARG A 420 84.28 -6.19 24.78
CA ARG A 420 85.53 -5.68 24.17
C ARG A 420 85.86 -4.26 24.65
N LEU A 421 84.83 -3.37 24.82
CA LEU A 421 85.05 -2.07 25.42
C LEU A 421 85.58 -2.13 26.84
N ARG A 422 85.15 -3.10 27.64
CA ARG A 422 85.69 -3.33 29.00
C ARG A 422 87.10 -3.83 29.02
N LYS A 423 87.63 -4.35 27.87
CA LYS A 423 89.04 -4.90 27.71
C LYS A 423 89.90 -3.98 26.85
N ASP A 424 89.53 -2.75 26.62
CA ASP A 424 90.23 -1.74 25.79
C ASP A 424 90.58 -2.23 24.38
N GLN A 425 89.77 -3.13 23.79
CA GLN A 425 90.02 -3.70 22.46
C GLN A 425 89.27 -2.90 21.41
N SER A 426 89.79 -2.84 20.16
CA SER A 426 89.13 -2.16 19.05
C SER A 426 87.77 -2.73 18.73
N VAL A 427 86.74 -1.88 18.74
CA VAL A 427 85.30 -2.25 18.49
C VAL A 427 84.80 -1.71 17.15
N ARG A 428 85.61 -0.96 16.37
CA ARG A 428 85.16 -0.26 15.16
C ARG A 428 84.37 -1.15 14.17
N PHE A 429 84.90 -2.35 13.90
CA PHE A 429 84.28 -3.31 12.99
C PHE A 429 82.91 -3.80 13.50
N HIS A 430 82.76 -4.09 14.79
CA HIS A 430 81.53 -4.56 15.40
C HIS A 430 80.46 -3.43 15.50
N CYS A 431 80.88 -2.17 15.66
CA CYS A 431 80.01 -1.02 15.64
C CYS A 431 79.48 -0.77 14.21
N ILE A 432 80.23 -0.99 13.16
CA ILE A 432 79.78 -0.91 11.78
C ILE A 432 78.70 -1.98 11.53
N ILE A 433 78.93 -3.22 11.93
CA ILE A 433 77.98 -4.32 11.79
C ILE A 433 76.73 -4.03 12.57
N ALA A 434 76.85 -3.54 13.80
CA ALA A 434 75.69 -3.17 14.61
C ALA A 434 74.84 -2.02 13.92
N GLY A 435 75.54 -1.02 13.35
CA GLY A 435 74.93 0.04 12.58
C GLY A 435 74.14 -0.46 11.35
N VAL A 436 74.78 -1.39 10.59
CA VAL A 436 74.08 -2.03 9.42
C VAL A 436 72.87 -2.83 9.87
N LEU A 437 72.91 -3.54 10.98
CA LEU A 437 71.78 -4.31 11.50
C LEU A 437 70.69 -3.39 11.99
N VAL A 438 70.98 -2.28 12.62
CA VAL A 438 69.99 -1.27 13.03
C VAL A 438 69.29 -0.71 11.80
N VAL A 439 70.04 -0.36 10.75
CA VAL A 439 69.44 0.08 9.47
C VAL A 439 68.61 -1.07 8.87
N GLY A 440 69.05 -2.32 8.97
CA GLY A 440 68.27 -3.48 8.52
C GLY A 440 66.99 -3.69 9.26
N VAL A 441 66.95 -3.49 10.59
CA VAL A 441 65.71 -3.55 11.39
C VAL A 441 64.69 -2.52 10.88
N ILE A 442 65.14 -1.31 10.59
CA ILE A 442 64.27 -0.21 10.13
C ILE A 442 63.82 -0.43 8.68
N ALA A 443 64.76 -0.77 7.80
CA ALA A 443 64.50 -0.90 6.36
C ALA A 443 63.64 -2.14 6.02
N LEU A 444 63.80 -3.25 6.76
CA LEU A 444 63.06 -4.49 6.51
C LEU A 444 61.68 -4.51 7.21
N PHE A 445 61.40 -3.56 8.07
CA PHE A 445 60.12 -3.48 8.80
C PHE A 445 58.88 -3.44 7.88
N PRO A 446 58.87 -2.70 6.77
CA PRO A 446 57.69 -2.67 5.89
C PRO A 446 57.60 -3.83 4.90
N PHE A 447 58.71 -4.56 4.60
CA PHE A 447 58.76 -5.42 3.43
C PHE A 447 58.45 -6.91 3.66
N VAL A 448 58.71 -7.48 4.82
CA VAL A 448 58.49 -8.92 5.07
C VAL A 448 57.66 -9.09 6.33
N ARG A 449 56.35 -9.06 6.18
CA ARG A 449 55.41 -9.30 7.28
C ARG A 449 54.75 -10.67 7.10
N VAL A 450 54.92 -11.56 8.04
CA VAL A 450 54.25 -12.85 8.06
C VAL A 450 53.26 -12.86 9.21
N PRO A 451 51.98 -13.14 8.96
CA PRO A 451 51.01 -13.27 10.03
C PRO A 451 51.36 -14.50 10.88
N ILE A 452 51.71 -14.29 12.13
CA ILE A 452 51.97 -15.38 13.10
C ILE A 452 50.77 -15.42 14.04
N GLY A 453 50.16 -16.61 14.19
CA GLY A 453 49.01 -16.80 15.06
C GLY A 453 47.77 -17.34 14.37
N SER A 454 47.93 -17.96 13.19
CA SER A 454 46.84 -18.73 12.58
C SER A 454 46.78 -20.13 13.22
N ASP A 455 46.50 -20.21 14.50
CA ASP A 455 46.03 -21.48 15.02
C ASP A 455 44.59 -21.68 14.59
N ALA A 456 44.34 -22.86 14.11
CA ALA A 456 43.06 -23.46 13.75
C ALA A 456 42.08 -23.60 14.94
N ARG A 457 41.99 -22.58 15.80
CA ARG A 457 40.86 -22.34 16.66
C ARG A 457 39.96 -21.39 15.89
N ALA A 458 38.76 -21.82 15.62
CA ALA A 458 37.68 -21.10 15.00
C ALA A 458 37.88 -19.59 15.17
N SER A 459 38.18 -18.91 14.07
CA SER A 459 38.25 -17.44 14.07
C SER A 459 37.02 -16.97 14.83
N GLN A 460 37.20 -16.34 15.98
CA GLN A 460 36.09 -15.73 16.71
C GLN A 460 35.55 -14.69 15.75
N PHE A 461 34.49 -15.09 15.02
CA PHE A 461 33.68 -14.14 14.30
C PHE A 461 33.15 -13.15 15.34
N HIS A 462 33.44 -11.89 15.17
CA HIS A 462 32.94 -10.86 16.05
C HIS A 462 31.48 -10.61 15.68
N GLU A 463 30.69 -10.12 16.62
CA GLU A 463 29.28 -9.78 16.37
C GLU A 463 29.10 -8.88 15.14
N GLU A 464 30.03 -7.96 14.89
CA GLU A 464 30.04 -7.08 13.71
C GLU A 464 30.18 -7.84 12.38
N ASP A 465 31.03 -8.87 12.36
CA ASP A 465 31.20 -9.74 11.18
C ASP A 465 29.91 -10.55 10.95
N GLY A 466 29.32 -11.05 12.03
CA GLY A 466 28.05 -11.77 12.00
C GLY A 466 26.89 -10.90 11.51
N LYS A 467 26.80 -9.66 11.96
CA LYS A 467 25.82 -8.68 11.46
C LYS A 467 25.98 -8.45 9.97
N THR A 468 27.21 -8.23 9.49
CA THR A 468 27.48 -7.96 8.08
C THR A 468 27.13 -9.15 7.18
N ILE A 469 27.50 -10.36 7.61
CA ILE A 469 27.17 -11.59 6.87
C ILE A 469 25.66 -11.81 6.84
N LEU A 470 25.01 -11.74 7.99
CA LEU A 470 23.57 -11.97 8.09
C LEU A 470 22.78 -10.92 7.30
N HIS A 471 23.16 -9.64 7.40
CA HIS A 471 22.57 -8.58 6.59
C HIS A 471 22.66 -8.90 5.08
N SER A 472 23.84 -9.35 4.61
CA SER A 472 24.03 -9.70 3.20
C SER A 472 23.20 -10.92 2.79
N LEU A 473 23.11 -11.95 3.65
CA LEU A 473 22.27 -13.12 3.41
C LEU A 473 20.78 -12.76 3.35
N LEU A 474 20.27 -12.01 4.32
CA LEU A 474 18.88 -11.58 4.36
C LEU A 474 18.52 -10.70 3.17
N LYS A 475 19.41 -9.74 2.85
CA LYS A 475 19.24 -8.89 1.67
C LYS A 475 19.12 -9.72 0.38
N ASN A 476 19.96 -10.73 0.21
CA ASN A 476 19.89 -11.64 -0.93
C ASN A 476 18.58 -12.45 -0.93
N VAL A 477 18.15 -12.96 0.23
CA VAL A 477 16.89 -13.70 0.35
C VAL A 477 15.73 -12.84 -0.11
N TYR A 478 15.60 -11.62 0.41
CA TYR A 478 14.51 -10.73 0.01
C TYR A 478 14.59 -10.32 -1.47
N ARG A 479 15.79 -10.06 -1.98
CA ARG A 479 16.01 -9.69 -3.39
C ARG A 479 15.85 -10.85 -4.37
N SER A 480 15.98 -12.10 -3.94
CA SER A 480 15.67 -13.25 -4.78
C SER A 480 14.22 -13.25 -5.24
N PHE A 481 13.33 -12.63 -4.48
CA PHE A 481 11.91 -12.52 -4.78
C PHE A 481 11.54 -11.31 -5.65
N ASP A 482 12.51 -10.48 -6.03
CA ASP A 482 12.32 -9.45 -7.07
C ASP A 482 12.30 -10.08 -8.48
N PHE A 483 12.82 -11.30 -8.62
CA PHE A 483 12.73 -12.09 -9.85
C PHE A 483 11.36 -12.75 -9.95
N ARG A 484 10.89 -13.02 -11.18
CA ARG A 484 9.54 -13.52 -11.44
C ARG A 484 9.48 -14.92 -12.02
N ASP A 485 10.51 -15.30 -12.76
CA ASP A 485 10.64 -16.68 -13.21
C ASP A 485 10.93 -17.59 -12.01
N GLU A 486 10.20 -18.68 -11.86
CA GLU A 486 10.32 -19.59 -10.70
C GLU A 486 11.72 -20.21 -10.59
N GLU A 487 12.36 -20.50 -11.73
CA GLU A 487 13.70 -21.07 -11.79
C GLU A 487 14.73 -20.02 -11.32
N ASP A 488 14.60 -18.77 -11.79
CA ASP A 488 15.45 -17.67 -11.37
C ASP A 488 15.32 -17.38 -9.86
N VAL A 489 14.11 -17.33 -9.33
CA VAL A 489 13.87 -17.11 -7.90
C VAL A 489 14.55 -18.20 -7.07
N TYR A 490 14.38 -19.47 -7.47
CA TYR A 490 14.97 -20.59 -6.75
C TYR A 490 16.50 -20.57 -6.81
N ASP A 491 17.08 -20.32 -7.98
CA ASP A 491 18.53 -20.26 -8.19
C ASP A 491 19.17 -19.08 -7.43
N LYS A 492 18.54 -17.91 -7.43
CA LYS A 492 19.00 -16.75 -6.67
C LYS A 492 18.90 -16.96 -5.17
N LEU A 493 17.82 -17.59 -4.72
CA LEU A 493 17.65 -17.95 -3.31
C LEU A 493 18.71 -18.96 -2.85
N ALA A 494 19.08 -19.91 -3.71
CA ALA A 494 20.10 -20.94 -3.43
C ALA A 494 21.50 -20.35 -3.18
N ILE A 495 21.76 -19.11 -3.58
CA ILE A 495 23.02 -18.40 -3.27
C ILE A 495 23.16 -18.14 -1.75
N SER A 496 22.04 -17.94 -1.06
CA SER A 496 22.05 -17.56 0.36
C SER A 496 21.39 -18.58 1.29
N VAL A 497 20.62 -19.51 0.75
CA VAL A 497 19.87 -20.52 1.50
C VAL A 497 20.13 -21.90 0.93
N SER A 498 20.22 -22.94 1.76
CA SER A 498 20.48 -24.30 1.30
C SER A 498 19.69 -25.36 2.07
N GLY A 499 19.62 -26.57 1.51
CA GLY A 499 18.92 -27.72 2.11
C GLY A 499 17.43 -27.52 2.23
N ASP A 500 16.81 -28.12 3.25
CA ASP A 500 15.35 -28.07 3.46
C ASP A 500 14.83 -26.64 3.68
N LEU A 501 15.68 -25.74 4.18
CA LEU A 501 15.31 -24.34 4.40
C LEU A 501 15.06 -23.62 3.06
N LEU A 502 15.79 -23.97 2.00
CA LEU A 502 15.57 -23.37 0.67
C LEU A 502 14.15 -23.65 0.17
N ALA A 503 13.74 -24.91 0.20
CA ALA A 503 12.38 -25.28 -0.22
C ALA A 503 11.30 -24.64 0.66
N LYS A 504 11.55 -24.61 1.99
CA LYS A 504 10.60 -23.99 2.93
C LYS A 504 10.44 -22.49 2.68
N VAL A 505 11.54 -21.74 2.60
CA VAL A 505 11.49 -20.27 2.35
C VAL A 505 10.83 -19.98 1.01
N TYR A 506 11.14 -20.75 -0.03
CA TYR A 506 10.50 -20.61 -1.34
C TYR A 506 8.99 -20.84 -1.28
N LEU A 507 8.54 -21.93 -0.66
CA LEU A 507 7.12 -22.26 -0.57
C LEU A 507 6.35 -21.30 0.33
N ASP A 508 6.91 -20.89 1.48
CA ASP A 508 6.29 -19.93 2.38
C ASP A 508 6.13 -18.56 1.69
N HIS A 509 7.14 -18.13 0.94
CA HIS A 509 7.04 -16.90 0.16
C HIS A 509 6.02 -17.02 -0.96
N ARG A 510 6.03 -18.08 -1.73
CA ARG A 510 5.05 -18.34 -2.79
C ARG A 510 3.61 -18.33 -2.23
N LYS A 511 3.40 -18.93 -1.06
CA LYS A 511 2.11 -18.90 -0.37
C LYS A 511 1.73 -17.49 0.06
N SER A 512 2.66 -16.71 0.61
CA SER A 512 2.40 -15.31 1.01
C SER A 512 2.14 -14.41 -0.20
N MET A 513 2.85 -14.62 -1.31
CA MET A 513 2.59 -13.92 -2.57
C MET A 513 1.20 -14.22 -3.14
N SER A 514 0.72 -15.46 -3.05
CA SER A 514 -0.64 -15.82 -3.48
C SER A 514 -1.71 -15.09 -2.67
N VAL A 515 -1.46 -14.82 -1.39
CA VAL A 515 -2.35 -14.05 -0.51
C VAL A 515 -2.20 -12.53 -0.73
N GLN A 516 -0.98 -12.02 -0.94
CA GLN A 516 -0.71 -10.60 -1.21
C GLN A 516 -1.19 -10.16 -2.60
N GLN A 517 -1.11 -11.02 -3.59
CA GLN A 517 -1.68 -10.80 -4.92
C GLN A 517 -3.20 -10.57 -4.88
N ALA A 518 -3.87 -10.94 -3.79
CA ALA A 518 -5.29 -10.65 -3.58
C ALA A 518 -5.61 -9.14 -3.36
N GLY A 519 -4.62 -8.29 -3.09
CA GLY A 519 -4.83 -6.86 -2.79
C GLY A 519 -4.26 -5.87 -3.82
N GLY A 520 -3.60 -6.32 -4.91
CA GLY A 520 -3.00 -5.43 -5.93
C GLY A 520 -1.77 -4.64 -5.44
N ALA A 521 -1.42 -4.70 -4.15
CA ALA A 521 -0.23 -4.08 -3.59
C ALA A 521 0.84 -5.14 -3.35
N GLN A 522 1.98 -5.02 -4.02
CA GLN A 522 3.17 -5.77 -3.66
C GLN A 522 3.92 -5.04 -2.53
N ALA A 523 4.09 -5.71 -1.40
CA ALA A 523 5.04 -5.25 -0.40
C ALA A 523 6.44 -5.69 -0.84
N LYS A 524 7.34 -4.74 -1.09
CA LYS A 524 8.76 -5.00 -1.34
C LYS A 524 9.58 -4.60 -0.13
N VAL A 525 10.50 -5.48 0.27
CA VAL A 525 11.49 -5.14 1.29
C VAL A 525 12.57 -4.30 0.63
N THR A 526 12.62 -3.02 0.98
CA THR A 526 13.59 -2.07 0.43
C THR A 526 14.90 -2.07 1.20
N ASP A 527 14.84 -2.36 2.50
CA ASP A 527 16.00 -2.39 3.38
C ASP A 527 15.82 -3.41 4.50
N VAL A 528 16.96 -3.90 5.03
CA VAL A 528 17.01 -4.85 6.15
C VAL A 528 18.01 -4.32 7.17
N GLU A 529 17.59 -4.16 8.41
CA GLU A 529 18.47 -3.75 9.50
C GLU A 529 18.60 -4.88 10.52
N VAL A 530 19.85 -5.32 10.77
CA VAL A 530 20.15 -6.33 11.79
C VAL A 530 20.48 -5.63 13.10
N GLU A 531 19.58 -5.72 14.06
CA GLU A 531 19.70 -5.04 15.36
C GLU A 531 20.72 -5.72 16.26
N THR A 532 20.52 -7.02 16.50
CA THR A 532 21.40 -7.81 17.38
C THR A 532 21.74 -9.14 16.76
N VAL A 533 22.98 -9.60 16.99
CA VAL A 533 23.46 -10.93 16.60
C VAL A 533 24.26 -11.53 17.74
N SER A 534 23.98 -12.77 18.10
CA SER A 534 24.84 -13.60 18.92
C SER A 534 25.32 -14.80 18.13
N ILE A 535 26.59 -15.12 18.26
CA ILE A 535 27.23 -16.18 17.46
C ILE A 535 27.73 -17.26 18.41
N THR A 536 27.35 -18.52 18.16
CA THR A 536 27.82 -19.69 18.90
C THR A 536 28.28 -20.76 17.90
N PRO A 537 29.33 -21.54 18.25
CA PRO A 537 29.69 -22.71 17.44
C PRO A 537 28.51 -23.69 17.39
N SER A 538 28.24 -24.22 16.20
CA SER A 538 27.13 -25.17 16.06
C SER A 538 27.48 -26.52 16.69
N GLU A 539 26.59 -27.03 17.52
CA GLU A 539 26.71 -28.38 18.10
C GLU A 539 26.34 -29.49 17.08
N GLN A 540 25.64 -29.12 16.01
CA GLN A 540 25.12 -30.09 15.05
C GLN A 540 26.08 -30.39 13.89
N LYS A 541 26.97 -29.45 13.55
CA LYS A 541 27.85 -29.58 12.40
C LYS A 541 29.22 -28.93 12.68
N GLU A 542 30.26 -29.73 12.66
CA GLU A 542 31.64 -29.24 12.87
C GLU A 542 32.00 -28.20 11.79
N GLY A 543 32.51 -27.06 12.23
CA GLY A 543 32.91 -25.95 11.35
C GLY A 543 31.76 -25.00 10.94
N SER A 544 30.56 -25.16 11.50
CA SER A 544 29.44 -24.20 11.31
C SER A 544 29.20 -23.38 12.57
N LEU A 545 28.51 -22.24 12.36
CA LEU A 545 28.16 -21.30 13.40
C LEU A 545 26.66 -21.16 13.45
N ASP A 546 26.09 -21.14 14.65
CA ASP A 546 24.70 -20.81 14.91
C ASP A 546 24.61 -19.32 15.23
N LEU A 547 23.79 -18.59 14.47
CA LEU A 547 23.53 -17.17 14.65
C LEU A 547 22.10 -16.98 15.17
N HIS A 548 21.98 -16.33 16.32
CA HIS A 548 20.71 -15.84 16.82
C HIS A 548 20.64 -14.33 16.62
N ALA A 549 19.65 -13.86 15.90
CA ALA A 549 19.57 -12.46 15.52
C ALA A 549 18.15 -11.91 15.61
N VAL A 550 18.07 -10.60 15.85
CA VAL A 550 16.85 -9.80 15.69
C VAL A 550 17.10 -8.83 14.55
N TRP A 551 16.16 -8.76 13.60
CA TRP A 551 16.22 -7.84 12.47
C TRP A 551 14.86 -7.28 12.14
N THR A 552 14.84 -6.13 11.46
CA THR A 552 13.68 -5.48 10.88
C THR A 552 13.85 -5.38 9.36
N ALA A 553 12.73 -5.46 8.64
CA ALA A 553 12.71 -5.38 7.19
C ALA A 553 11.49 -4.58 6.71
#